data_09579e68dc3642c3530818aad5a2d043
#
_entry.id   09579e68dc3642c3530818aad5a2d043
#
_cell.length_a   1.000
_cell.length_b   1.000
_cell.length_c   1.000
_cell.angle_alpha   90.00
_cell.angle_beta   90.00
_cell.angle_gamma   90.00
#
_symmetry.space_group_name_H-M   'P 1'
#
loop_
_entity.id
_entity.type
_entity.pdbx_description
1 polymer ?
#
loop_
_entity_poly.entity_id
_entity_poly.type
_entity_poly.pdbx_seq_one_letter_code
_entity_poly.pdbx_strand_id
1 'polypeptide(L)'
;MKLASEPPMSIKSDSWIRRMANESRMIEPFEADQISSMGGNRIISYGTSSYGYDIRCSDEFKIFTNINSAVVDPKNFDESSFVDYQGDVCIIPPNSFTLARTIEYFRIPRNVLTICLGKSTYARCGI
;
A
#
# COMPACT_ATOMS: atom_id res chain seq x y z
N MET A 1 -32.00 -2.24 -19.82
CA MET A 1 -31.59 -3.58 -19.34
C MET A 1 -31.04 -3.37 -17.92
N LYS A 2 -31.79 -3.78 -16.86
CA LYS A 2 -31.31 -3.69 -15.48
C LYS A 2 -30.15 -4.66 -15.35
N LEU A 3 -28.95 -4.17 -15.12
CA LEU A 3 -27.83 -4.98 -14.66
C LEU A 3 -28.30 -5.72 -13.40
N ALA A 4 -28.27 -7.06 -13.44
CA ALA A 4 -28.55 -7.86 -12.27
C ALA A 4 -27.63 -7.38 -11.14
N SER A 5 -28.22 -7.01 -10.01
CA SER A 5 -27.44 -6.67 -8.82
C SER A 5 -26.60 -7.89 -8.45
N GLU A 6 -25.28 -7.74 -8.50
CA GLU A 6 -24.39 -8.78 -7.99
C GLU A 6 -24.81 -9.10 -6.55
N PRO A 7 -24.83 -10.39 -6.18
CA PRO A 7 -25.11 -10.75 -4.79
C PRO A 7 -24.08 -10.03 -3.89
N PRO A 8 -24.47 -9.66 -2.67
CA PRO A 8 -23.56 -8.98 -1.75
C PRO A 8 -22.45 -9.95 -1.33
N MET A 9 -21.37 -9.99 -2.11
CA MET A 9 -20.17 -10.72 -1.73
C MET A 9 -19.36 -9.87 -0.77
N SER A 10 -19.00 -10.42 0.38
CA SER A 10 -18.23 -9.71 1.40
C SER A 10 -16.80 -9.41 0.91
N ILE A 11 -16.15 -10.36 0.24
CA ILE A 11 -14.80 -10.22 -0.33
C ILE A 11 -14.91 -10.05 -1.84
N LYS A 12 -14.19 -9.06 -2.38
CA LYS A 12 -14.22 -8.73 -3.82
C LYS A 12 -13.12 -9.47 -4.57
N SER A 13 -13.49 -10.06 -5.72
CA SER A 13 -12.55 -10.77 -6.59
C SER A 13 -11.73 -9.80 -7.46
N ASP A 14 -10.72 -10.34 -8.12
CA ASP A 14 -9.90 -9.63 -9.12
C ASP A 14 -10.73 -9.00 -10.24
N SER A 15 -11.75 -9.71 -10.73
CA SER A 15 -12.64 -9.20 -11.78
C SER A 15 -13.39 -7.94 -11.34
N TRP A 16 -13.85 -7.91 -10.08
CA TRP A 16 -14.47 -6.71 -9.50
C TRP A 16 -13.46 -5.57 -9.35
N ILE A 17 -12.24 -5.86 -8.86
CA ILE A 17 -11.17 -4.87 -8.69
C ILE A 17 -10.81 -4.24 -10.04
N ARG A 18 -10.60 -5.07 -11.09
CA ARG A 18 -10.30 -4.62 -12.45
C ARG A 18 -11.40 -3.71 -12.99
N ARG A 19 -12.67 -4.11 -12.83
CA ARG A 19 -13.80 -3.30 -13.26
C ARG A 19 -13.81 -1.95 -12.56
N MET A 20 -13.68 -1.91 -11.23
CA MET A 20 -13.71 -0.66 -10.46
C MET A 20 -12.50 0.24 -10.77
N ALA A 21 -11.33 -0.34 -11.00
CA ALA A 21 -10.17 0.42 -11.41
C ALA A 21 -10.39 1.10 -12.78
N ASN A 22 -10.96 0.37 -13.75
CA ASN A 22 -11.20 0.90 -15.09
C ASN A 22 -12.36 1.90 -15.15
N GLU A 23 -13.50 1.60 -14.50
CA GLU A 23 -14.70 2.42 -14.58
C GLU A 23 -14.67 3.64 -13.65
N SER A 24 -14.09 3.50 -12.46
CA SER A 24 -14.11 4.51 -11.39
C SER A 24 -12.73 5.04 -11.01
N ARG A 25 -11.67 4.59 -11.67
CA ARG A 25 -10.28 4.92 -11.33
C ARG A 25 -9.98 4.68 -9.85
N MET A 26 -10.50 3.55 -9.32
CA MET A 26 -10.40 3.22 -7.89
C MET A 26 -8.95 3.10 -7.44
N ILE A 27 -8.05 2.62 -8.31
CA ILE A 27 -6.61 2.47 -8.08
C ILE A 27 -5.89 3.15 -9.25
N GLU A 28 -4.93 4.02 -8.96
CA GLU A 28 -4.20 4.76 -10.00
C GLU A 28 -2.75 5.06 -9.57
N PRO A 29 -1.73 4.66 -10.36
CA PRO A 29 -1.80 3.81 -11.55
C PRO A 29 -2.26 2.39 -11.22
N PHE A 30 -3.00 1.78 -12.13
CA PHE A 30 -3.54 0.43 -11.95
C PHE A 30 -2.73 -0.60 -12.74
N GLU A 31 -2.34 -1.69 -12.08
CA GLU A 31 -1.74 -2.85 -12.72
C GLU A 31 -2.72 -4.01 -12.70
N ALA A 32 -3.17 -4.40 -13.91
CA ALA A 32 -4.22 -5.41 -14.04
C ALA A 32 -3.76 -6.82 -13.68
N ASP A 33 -2.49 -7.11 -13.87
CA ASP A 33 -1.90 -8.43 -13.62
C ASP A 33 -0.96 -8.38 -12.43
N GLN A 34 -0.66 -9.54 -11.86
CA GLN A 34 0.37 -9.63 -10.83
C GLN A 34 1.76 -9.72 -11.48
N ILE A 35 2.56 -8.68 -11.33
CA ILE A 35 3.91 -8.60 -11.86
C ILE A 35 4.90 -9.13 -10.82
N SER A 36 5.68 -10.13 -11.16
CA SER A 36 6.66 -10.78 -10.27
C SER A 36 8.09 -10.81 -10.83
N SER A 37 8.26 -10.32 -12.07
CA SER A 37 9.57 -10.22 -12.71
C SER A 37 9.63 -9.01 -13.64
N MET A 38 10.79 -8.41 -13.77
CA MET A 38 11.07 -7.31 -14.68
C MET A 38 12.46 -7.48 -15.29
N GLY A 39 12.55 -7.42 -16.61
CA GLY A 39 13.83 -7.61 -17.33
C GLY A 39 14.52 -8.95 -17.03
N GLY A 40 13.75 -10.01 -16.74
CA GLY A 40 14.28 -11.34 -16.40
C GLY A 40 14.68 -11.50 -14.91
N ASN A 41 14.66 -10.44 -14.11
CA ASN A 41 14.95 -10.49 -12.69
C ASN A 41 13.66 -10.63 -11.86
N ARG A 42 13.72 -11.42 -10.78
CA ARG A 42 12.63 -11.50 -9.79
C ARG A 42 12.55 -10.19 -9.02
N ILE A 43 11.34 -9.71 -8.85
CA ILE A 43 11.01 -8.54 -8.03
C ILE A 43 9.98 -8.91 -6.96
N ILE A 44 9.79 -8.05 -5.99
CA ILE A 44 8.66 -8.16 -5.07
C ILE A 44 7.40 -7.90 -5.87
N SER A 45 6.51 -8.91 -5.92
CA SER A 45 5.33 -8.83 -6.76
C SER A 45 4.38 -7.71 -6.35
N TYR A 46 3.79 -7.07 -7.35
CA TYR A 46 2.77 -6.03 -7.20
C TYR A 46 1.67 -6.21 -8.24
N GLY A 47 0.57 -5.48 -8.07
CA GLY A 47 -0.58 -5.54 -8.97
C GLY A 47 -1.72 -6.40 -8.44
N THR A 48 -2.66 -6.75 -9.33
CA THR A 48 -3.89 -7.44 -8.96
C THR A 48 -3.64 -8.90 -8.66
N SER A 49 -4.07 -9.35 -7.47
CA SER A 49 -4.12 -10.75 -7.06
C SER A 49 -5.57 -11.25 -7.07
N SER A 50 -5.80 -12.54 -6.73
CA SER A 50 -7.13 -13.15 -6.82
C SER A 50 -8.22 -12.42 -6.03
N TYR A 51 -7.90 -11.85 -4.88
CA TYR A 51 -8.84 -11.16 -3.98
C TYR A 51 -8.28 -9.88 -3.37
N GLY A 52 -7.31 -9.26 -4.02
CA GLY A 52 -6.68 -8.07 -3.50
C GLY A 52 -5.76 -7.40 -4.51
N TYR A 53 -5.00 -6.43 -4.02
CA TYR A 53 -4.03 -5.69 -4.79
C TYR A 53 -2.74 -5.54 -3.99
N ASP A 54 -1.65 -6.02 -4.53
CA ASP A 54 -0.31 -5.86 -3.95
C ASP A 54 0.21 -4.46 -4.29
N ILE A 55 0.35 -3.62 -3.28
CA ILE A 55 0.79 -2.22 -3.40
C ILE A 55 2.30 -2.12 -3.55
N ARG A 56 2.76 -0.97 -4.07
CA ARG A 56 4.18 -0.59 -4.15
C ARG A 56 4.48 0.58 -3.23
N CYS A 57 5.63 0.57 -2.58
CA CYS A 57 6.15 1.77 -1.92
C CYS A 57 6.73 2.74 -2.96
N SER A 58 6.50 4.04 -2.74
CA SER A 58 7.21 5.10 -3.44
C SER A 58 8.63 5.25 -2.86
N ASP A 59 9.38 6.16 -3.41
CA ASP A 59 10.71 6.56 -2.94
C ASP A 59 10.69 7.61 -1.82
N GLU A 60 9.49 7.96 -1.31
CA GLU A 60 9.29 8.96 -0.27
C GLU A 60 9.03 8.29 1.08
N PHE A 61 9.84 8.61 2.08
CA PHE A 61 9.80 8.02 3.40
C PHE A 61 9.86 9.10 4.49
N LYS A 62 9.24 8.80 5.64
CA LYS A 62 9.42 9.55 6.89
C LYS A 62 9.97 8.60 7.95
N ILE A 63 11.25 8.80 8.29
CA ILE A 63 11.96 7.96 9.25
C ILE A 63 11.79 8.56 10.64
N PHE A 64 11.26 7.77 11.59
CA PHE A 64 11.09 8.22 12.96
C PHE A 64 12.44 8.36 13.67
N THR A 65 12.60 9.46 14.41
CA THR A 65 13.73 9.72 15.29
C THR A 65 13.23 10.26 16.62
N ASN A 66 13.83 9.80 17.71
CA ASN A 66 13.52 10.28 19.06
C ASN A 66 14.52 11.34 19.58
N ILE A 67 15.33 11.89 18.69
CA ILE A 67 16.38 12.86 19.07
C ILE A 67 15.77 14.13 19.67
N ASN A 68 14.63 14.57 19.13
CA ASN A 68 14.00 15.84 19.49
C ASN A 68 12.85 15.68 20.50
N SER A 69 12.38 14.47 20.76
CA SER A 69 11.25 14.24 21.68
C SER A 69 11.40 12.92 22.42
N ALA A 70 11.30 12.97 23.74
CA ALA A 70 11.30 11.77 24.59
C ALA A 70 9.90 11.12 24.69
N VAL A 71 8.85 11.82 24.27
CA VAL A 71 7.45 11.39 24.38
C VAL A 71 6.75 11.56 23.04
N VAL A 72 6.06 10.52 22.59
CA VAL A 72 5.16 10.57 21.42
C VAL A 72 3.73 10.72 21.93
N ASP A 73 3.17 11.94 21.81
CA ASP A 73 1.78 12.22 22.19
C ASP A 73 0.91 12.27 20.91
N PRO A 74 -0.04 11.33 20.75
CA PRO A 74 -0.90 11.32 19.57
C PRO A 74 -1.84 12.53 19.46
N LYS A 75 -2.05 13.28 20.54
CA LYS A 75 -2.87 14.51 20.55
C LYS A 75 -2.06 15.77 20.22
N ASN A 76 -0.76 15.70 20.38
CA ASN A 76 0.18 16.79 20.11
C ASN A 76 1.47 16.21 19.52
N PHE A 77 1.33 15.65 18.34
CA PHE A 77 2.44 14.99 17.65
C PHE A 77 3.44 16.03 17.16
N ASP A 78 4.72 15.84 17.53
CA ASP A 78 5.82 16.69 17.07
C ASP A 78 6.35 16.18 15.73
N GLU A 79 6.11 16.94 14.64
CA GLU A 79 6.57 16.59 13.30
C GLU A 79 8.10 16.55 13.19
N SER A 80 8.84 17.22 14.08
CA SER A 80 10.31 17.14 14.15
C SER A 80 10.81 15.75 14.57
N SER A 81 9.90 14.86 15.02
CA SER A 81 10.19 13.45 15.27
C SER A 81 10.36 12.62 13.99
N PHE A 82 10.12 13.20 12.82
CA PHE A 82 10.38 12.55 11.54
C PHE A 82 11.46 13.27 10.73
N VAL A 83 12.26 12.46 10.05
CA VAL A 83 13.19 12.93 9.01
C VAL A 83 12.62 12.49 7.67
N ASP A 84 12.39 13.45 6.77
CA ASP A 84 12.01 13.18 5.39
C ASP A 84 13.21 12.62 4.63
N TYR A 85 12.98 11.52 3.92
CA TYR A 85 13.99 10.85 3.11
C TYR A 85 13.40 10.46 1.77
N GLN A 86 14.16 10.68 0.70
CA GLN A 86 13.82 10.24 -0.65
C GLN A 86 14.95 9.39 -1.23
N GLY A 87 14.63 8.21 -1.74
CA GLY A 87 15.60 7.32 -2.38
C GLY A 87 15.05 5.93 -2.64
N ASP A 88 15.74 5.18 -3.49
CA ASP A 88 15.35 3.83 -3.90
C ASP A 88 15.48 2.79 -2.77
N VAL A 89 16.27 3.08 -1.75
CA VAL A 89 16.51 2.21 -0.59
C VAL A 89 16.38 3.03 0.67
N CYS A 90 15.50 2.63 1.58
CA CYS A 90 15.35 3.23 2.90
C CYS A 90 15.92 2.29 3.97
N ILE A 91 16.90 2.79 4.73
CA ILE A 91 17.44 2.08 5.89
C ILE A 91 16.67 2.50 7.13
N ILE A 92 15.99 1.54 7.76
CA ILE A 92 15.26 1.75 9.01
C ILE A 92 16.21 1.52 10.18
N PRO A 93 16.52 2.53 11.01
CA PRO A 93 17.41 2.35 12.16
C PRO A 93 16.83 1.38 13.21
N PRO A 94 17.68 0.74 14.03
CA PRO A 94 17.20 -0.05 15.16
C PRO A 94 16.31 0.78 16.11
N ASN A 95 15.27 0.14 16.65
CA ASN A 95 14.28 0.79 17.54
C ASN A 95 13.56 2.00 16.93
N SER A 96 13.45 2.03 15.61
CA SER A 96 12.74 3.06 14.85
C SER A 96 11.68 2.42 13.97
N PHE A 97 10.91 3.25 13.29
CA PHE A 97 9.98 2.86 12.26
C PHE A 97 9.97 3.90 11.14
N THR A 98 9.42 3.51 10.01
CA THR A 98 9.34 4.38 8.85
C THR A 98 7.92 4.38 8.31
N LEU A 99 7.41 5.55 8.00
CA LEU A 99 6.21 5.71 7.20
C LEU A 99 6.62 5.77 5.74
N ALA A 100 5.97 4.97 4.92
CA ALA A 100 6.15 4.97 3.48
C ALA A 100 4.83 5.30 2.80
N ARG A 101 4.90 5.91 1.63
CA ARG A 101 3.74 6.20 0.78
C ARG A 101 3.62 5.15 -0.31
N THR A 102 2.40 4.84 -0.74
CA THR A 102 2.19 4.00 -1.91
C THR A 102 2.38 4.79 -3.20
N ILE A 103 2.86 4.12 -4.27
CA ILE A 103 2.85 4.70 -5.62
C ILE A 103 1.40 4.90 -6.07
N GLU A 104 0.54 3.92 -5.73
CA GLU A 104 -0.86 3.94 -6.09
C GLU A 104 -1.64 4.95 -5.24
N TYR A 105 -2.54 5.67 -5.88
CA TYR A 105 -3.57 6.47 -5.24
C TYR A 105 -4.89 5.70 -5.25
N PHE A 106 -5.56 5.61 -4.09
CA PHE A 106 -6.78 4.84 -3.90
C PHE A 106 -8.00 5.75 -3.73
N ARG A 107 -9.03 5.53 -4.56
CA ARG A 107 -10.34 6.18 -4.46
C ARG A 107 -11.38 5.15 -4.07
N ILE A 108 -11.33 4.73 -2.80
CA ILE A 108 -12.19 3.67 -2.31
C ILE A 108 -13.64 4.15 -2.22
N PRO A 109 -14.60 3.44 -2.87
CA PRO A 109 -16.01 3.78 -2.77
C PRO A 109 -16.55 3.69 -1.33
N ARG A 110 -17.53 4.52 -0.99
CA ARG A 110 -18.07 4.60 0.38
C ARG A 110 -18.71 3.29 0.90
N ASN A 111 -19.10 2.40 0.00
CA ASN A 111 -19.67 1.09 0.32
C ASN A 111 -18.62 -0.04 0.34
N VAL A 112 -17.35 0.30 0.33
CA VAL A 112 -16.23 -0.65 0.34
C VAL A 112 -15.32 -0.34 1.52
N LEU A 113 -14.97 -1.36 2.27
CA LEU A 113 -13.92 -1.35 3.27
C LEU A 113 -12.68 -2.02 2.67
N THR A 114 -11.52 -1.41 2.86
CA THR A 114 -10.23 -2.02 2.53
C THR A 114 -9.50 -2.42 3.80
N ILE A 115 -8.86 -3.59 3.77
CA ILE A 115 -8.00 -4.08 4.85
C ILE A 115 -6.58 -4.15 4.29
N CYS A 116 -5.66 -3.44 4.94
CA CYS A 116 -4.24 -3.53 4.62
C CYS A 116 -3.62 -4.68 5.42
N LEU A 117 -2.98 -5.60 4.71
CA LEU A 117 -2.32 -6.77 5.30
C LEU A 117 -0.86 -6.81 4.91
N GLY A 118 -0.03 -7.34 5.80
CA GLY A 118 1.37 -7.61 5.50
C GLY A 118 1.52 -8.70 4.44
N LYS A 119 2.61 -8.60 3.69
CA LYS A 119 2.98 -9.59 2.68
C LYS A 119 4.03 -10.56 3.26
N SER A 120 3.87 -11.86 3.01
CA SER A 120 4.78 -12.89 3.54
C SER A 120 6.25 -12.68 3.13
N THR A 121 6.49 -12.06 1.98
CA THR A 121 7.85 -11.72 1.52
C THR A 121 8.51 -10.72 2.48
N TYR A 122 7.79 -9.69 2.90
CA TYR A 122 8.30 -8.71 3.86
C TYR A 122 8.38 -9.28 5.28
N ALA A 123 7.38 -10.07 5.69
CA ALA A 123 7.37 -10.69 7.01
C ALA A 123 8.60 -11.58 7.26
N ARG A 124 9.10 -12.29 6.23
CA ARG A 124 10.33 -13.08 6.31
C ARG A 124 11.59 -12.25 6.52
N CYS A 125 11.53 -10.95 6.20
CA CYS A 125 12.62 -10.00 6.38
C CYS A 125 12.45 -9.18 7.67
N GLY A 126 11.42 -9.45 8.47
CA GLY A 126 11.16 -8.74 9.72
C GLY A 126 10.44 -7.40 9.53
N ILE A 127 9.74 -7.24 8.39
CA ILE A 127 8.96 -6.05 8.06
C ILE A 127 7.48 -6.37 8.15
#